data_97addc40850b52b403a1698e91738502
#
_entry.id   97addc40850b52b403a1698e91738502
#
_cell.length_a   1.000
_cell.length_b   1.000
_cell.length_c   1.000
_cell.angle_alpha   90.00
_cell.angle_beta   90.00
_cell.angle_gamma   90.00
#
_symmetry.space_group_name_H-M   'P 1'
#
loop_
_entity.id
_entity.type
_entity.pdbx_description
1 polymer ?
#
loop_
_entity_poly.entity_id
_entity_poly.type
_entity_poly.pdbx_seq_one_letter_code
_entity_poly.pdbx_strand_id
1 'polypeptide(L)'
;MLRHGAGKDKSKYMCGFVGFTGNIVNRDAVIRKMADRIIHRGPDMEGYHVSGEDRFDCIALGHRRLSIIDLSDGHQPMYNEDGSVVIVYNGEVYNFEELRAQLISRGHIFKTRCDTEVLVHGWEEYGTSLAEKLRGMFAFAIWDANTRTLYGARDCFGIKPFYYSRFADGGLIFGSEIKSFFEHPAFKPEINPEALRPYLTFQFSAMEETFFKGTYKLPAAHWFTWHEGQMHTERYWDADFTHKTDKSFDRCADEIDARVHESVAAHRISDVKVGSFLSGGVDSSYITACLMPDETFSVGFDSGDGSHKFDETSEAGELSKLLGIKNYRNMLERDKCIETFAEIQYHMDEPQSNPSSVPLYFLSKLAKEHVTVVLSGEGADEIYAGYEWYDETPGMRKYKKLPGFIRRGASDIAQHLPYFKGHDFIIKGSGRPEDWFIGQALVFTEKEAFDILRPKYRVGPTAREVAAPIYDRVKGLSELEKKQYLDLNLWLPGDILLKADKMSMAHSLELRVPYLDKEVMREACTYPASYKIAGDTKEVLRRAANKTLPDQWANRKKKGFPVPIARWLCDEDFSGRVRKAFACDAAGEYFEQDRLLSLLDDPAHNRRKIWTAYTFLVWHEQFLEGAAFSSHS
;
A
#
# COMPACT_ATOMS: atom_id res chain seq x y z
N MET A 1 -15.75 -52.05 9.03
CA MET A 1 -14.97 -51.33 8.03
C MET A 1 -15.50 -49.92 7.91
N LEU A 2 -14.94 -49.01 8.68
CA LEU A 2 -15.26 -47.59 8.67
C LEU A 2 -14.21 -46.88 7.83
N ARG A 3 -14.61 -46.37 6.67
CA ARG A 3 -13.78 -45.47 5.85
C ARG A 3 -13.71 -44.11 6.55
N HIS A 4 -12.55 -43.76 7.04
CA HIS A 4 -12.24 -42.39 7.42
C HIS A 4 -12.25 -41.51 6.17
N GLY A 5 -13.26 -40.64 6.06
CA GLY A 5 -13.24 -39.54 5.14
C GLY A 5 -12.17 -38.54 5.58
N ALA A 6 -11.20 -38.31 4.70
CA ALA A 6 -10.25 -37.23 4.86
C ALA A 6 -11.01 -35.91 4.95
N GLY A 7 -10.90 -35.23 6.08
CA GLY A 7 -11.43 -33.90 6.27
C GLY A 7 -10.80 -32.98 5.24
N LYS A 8 -11.62 -32.41 4.35
CA LYS A 8 -11.22 -31.29 3.50
C LYS A 8 -10.84 -30.15 4.43
N ASP A 9 -9.58 -29.81 4.38
CA ASP A 9 -9.03 -28.61 5.01
C ASP A 9 -9.85 -27.42 4.51
N LYS A 10 -10.63 -26.80 5.40
CA LYS A 10 -11.43 -25.60 5.06
C LYS A 10 -10.49 -24.40 5.17
N SER A 11 -9.66 -24.20 4.15
CA SER A 11 -8.87 -23.00 4.00
C SER A 11 -9.79 -21.78 3.83
N LYS A 12 -9.47 -20.66 4.46
CA LYS A 12 -10.28 -19.40 4.55
C LYS A 12 -9.49 -18.27 3.89
N TYR A 13 -10.10 -17.43 3.04
CA TYR A 13 -9.35 -16.61 2.07
C TYR A 13 -10.03 -15.25 1.68
N MET A 14 -9.32 -14.27 1.07
CA MET A 14 -9.75 -12.89 0.73
C MET A 14 -10.12 -12.63 -0.75
N CYS A 15 -10.59 -11.34 -1.07
CA CYS A 15 -11.17 -10.98 -2.36
C CYS A 15 -10.18 -10.38 -3.36
N GLY A 16 -10.46 -10.59 -4.64
CA GLY A 16 -9.87 -9.90 -5.77
C GLY A 16 -10.84 -9.88 -6.94
N PHE A 17 -10.77 -8.85 -7.77
CA PHE A 17 -11.62 -8.72 -8.94
C PHE A 17 -10.82 -8.39 -10.19
N VAL A 18 -11.41 -8.73 -11.32
CA VAL A 18 -10.93 -8.41 -12.66
C VAL A 18 -12.13 -8.06 -13.55
N GLY A 19 -11.90 -7.27 -14.59
CA GLY A 19 -12.94 -6.98 -15.56
C GLY A 19 -12.38 -6.34 -16.82
N PHE A 20 -13.18 -6.35 -17.86
CA PHE A 20 -12.89 -5.62 -19.09
C PHE A 20 -14.16 -5.27 -19.84
N THR A 21 -14.06 -4.23 -20.66
CA THR A 21 -15.10 -3.82 -21.62
C THR A 21 -14.67 -4.14 -23.04
N GLY A 22 -15.62 -4.23 -23.94
CA GLY A 22 -15.37 -4.47 -25.36
C GLY A 22 -15.67 -5.89 -25.84
N ASN A 23 -16.00 -6.00 -27.12
CA ASN A 23 -16.41 -7.27 -27.72
C ASN A 23 -15.21 -8.04 -28.25
N ILE A 24 -14.67 -8.94 -27.43
CA ILE A 24 -13.61 -9.88 -27.80
C ILE A 24 -14.13 -11.31 -27.88
N VAL A 25 -13.45 -12.13 -28.69
CA VAL A 25 -13.79 -13.56 -28.82
C VAL A 25 -13.58 -14.29 -27.49
N ASN A 26 -14.51 -15.18 -27.11
CA ASN A 26 -14.43 -16.01 -25.90
C ASN A 26 -14.29 -15.22 -24.58
N ARG A 27 -15.06 -14.15 -24.41
CA ARG A 27 -15.06 -13.31 -23.20
C ARG A 27 -15.12 -14.11 -21.90
N ASP A 28 -15.96 -15.15 -21.82
CA ASP A 28 -16.07 -16.04 -20.65
C ASP A 28 -14.74 -16.75 -20.33
N ALA A 29 -14.07 -17.29 -21.33
CA ALA A 29 -12.79 -17.95 -21.13
C ALA A 29 -11.68 -16.98 -20.73
N VAL A 30 -11.67 -15.76 -21.27
CA VAL A 30 -10.69 -14.73 -20.93
C VAL A 30 -10.87 -14.25 -19.49
N ILE A 31 -12.10 -13.92 -19.08
CA ILE A 31 -12.33 -13.44 -17.71
C ILE A 31 -12.01 -14.49 -16.65
N ARG A 32 -12.26 -15.78 -16.93
CA ARG A 32 -11.87 -16.89 -16.05
C ARG A 32 -10.37 -16.98 -15.89
N LYS A 33 -9.59 -16.95 -16.99
CA LYS A 33 -8.12 -16.95 -16.93
C LYS A 33 -7.57 -15.75 -16.18
N MET A 34 -8.13 -14.55 -16.39
CA MET A 34 -7.75 -13.35 -15.65
C MET A 34 -8.00 -13.54 -14.14
N ALA A 35 -9.14 -14.11 -13.75
CA ALA A 35 -9.45 -14.39 -12.36
C ALA A 35 -8.54 -15.49 -11.77
N ASP A 36 -8.15 -16.49 -12.55
CA ASP A 36 -7.22 -17.55 -12.12
C ASP A 36 -5.85 -16.99 -11.70
N ARG A 37 -5.37 -15.94 -12.38
CA ARG A 37 -4.10 -15.28 -12.02
C ARG A 37 -4.10 -14.63 -10.63
N ILE A 38 -5.26 -14.35 -10.10
CA ILE A 38 -5.43 -13.74 -8.77
C ILE A 38 -6.07 -14.69 -7.75
N ILE A 39 -6.00 -16.01 -7.98
CA ILE A 39 -6.59 -17.03 -7.11
C ILE A 39 -6.07 -16.96 -5.66
N HIS A 40 -4.80 -16.56 -5.46
CA HIS A 40 -4.19 -16.37 -4.15
C HIS A 40 -4.91 -15.30 -3.31
N ARG A 41 -5.63 -14.37 -3.95
CA ARG A 41 -6.45 -13.38 -3.25
C ARG A 41 -7.75 -13.98 -2.73
N GLY A 42 -8.35 -14.93 -3.43
CA GLY A 42 -9.66 -15.48 -3.05
C GLY A 42 -9.92 -16.87 -3.63
N PRO A 43 -9.37 -17.95 -3.07
CA PRO A 43 -9.61 -19.28 -3.61
C PRO A 43 -10.87 -19.98 -3.11
N ASP A 44 -11.70 -19.37 -2.22
CA ASP A 44 -12.91 -20.01 -1.70
C ASP A 44 -14.00 -20.17 -2.75
N MET A 45 -14.27 -19.07 -3.46
CA MET A 45 -15.35 -19.01 -4.44
C MET A 45 -14.94 -18.16 -5.63
N GLU A 46 -15.50 -18.47 -6.76
CA GLU A 46 -15.39 -17.68 -7.97
C GLU A 46 -16.78 -17.28 -8.46
N GLY A 47 -16.85 -16.15 -9.16
CA GLY A 47 -18.07 -15.74 -9.82
C GLY A 47 -17.78 -14.86 -11.01
N TYR A 48 -18.68 -14.91 -11.99
CA TYR A 48 -18.49 -14.26 -13.27
C TYR A 48 -19.78 -13.64 -13.76
N HIS A 49 -19.66 -12.52 -14.46
CA HIS A 49 -20.73 -11.88 -15.21
C HIS A 49 -20.20 -11.52 -16.60
N VAL A 50 -20.90 -11.92 -17.62
CA VAL A 50 -20.60 -11.55 -19.01
C VAL A 50 -21.89 -11.14 -19.68
N SER A 51 -21.95 -9.90 -20.15
CA SER A 51 -23.16 -9.36 -20.81
C SER A 51 -22.82 -8.44 -21.96
N GLY A 52 -23.87 -7.99 -22.68
CA GLY A 52 -23.76 -7.10 -23.83
C GLY A 52 -23.39 -7.81 -25.13
N GLU A 53 -23.77 -7.23 -26.23
CA GLU A 53 -23.48 -7.71 -27.58
C GLU A 53 -22.70 -6.66 -28.40
N ASP A 54 -22.99 -5.40 -28.14
CA ASP A 54 -22.34 -4.26 -28.80
C ASP A 54 -21.03 -3.87 -28.11
N ARG A 55 -20.18 -3.15 -28.82
CA ARG A 55 -18.86 -2.75 -28.37
C ARG A 55 -18.85 -2.00 -27.03
N PHE A 56 -19.81 -1.14 -26.77
CA PHE A 56 -19.86 -0.26 -25.60
C PHE A 56 -20.83 -0.74 -24.51
N ASP A 57 -21.54 -1.84 -24.72
CA ASP A 57 -22.34 -2.50 -23.69
C ASP A 57 -21.76 -3.84 -23.24
N CYS A 58 -20.70 -4.30 -23.95
CA CYS A 58 -20.00 -5.51 -23.57
C CYS A 58 -19.18 -5.32 -22.30
N ILE A 59 -19.49 -6.07 -21.25
CA ILE A 59 -18.74 -6.15 -20.00
C ILE A 59 -18.49 -7.60 -19.62
N ALA A 60 -17.30 -7.85 -19.09
CA ALA A 60 -16.97 -9.09 -18.40
C ALA A 60 -16.38 -8.76 -17.03
N LEU A 61 -16.95 -9.35 -15.99
CA LEU A 61 -16.52 -9.19 -14.61
C LEU A 61 -16.19 -10.55 -14.02
N GLY A 62 -15.10 -10.65 -13.27
CA GLY A 62 -14.68 -11.83 -12.55
C GLY A 62 -14.30 -11.50 -11.13
N HIS A 63 -14.66 -12.37 -10.21
CA HIS A 63 -14.37 -12.19 -8.79
C HIS A 63 -13.82 -13.48 -8.19
N ARG A 64 -12.80 -13.34 -7.35
CA ARG A 64 -12.29 -14.35 -6.42
C ARG A 64 -12.62 -13.92 -5.02
N ARG A 65 -13.40 -14.73 -4.28
CA ARG A 65 -13.94 -14.37 -2.97
C ARG A 65 -13.19 -15.02 -1.84
N LEU A 66 -13.04 -14.22 -0.81
CA LEU A 66 -12.80 -14.64 0.56
C LEU A 66 -14.04 -14.33 1.41
N SER A 67 -14.48 -15.28 2.20
CA SER A 67 -15.64 -15.10 3.07
C SER A 67 -15.22 -14.60 4.45
N ILE A 68 -15.45 -13.31 4.75
CA ILE A 68 -15.19 -12.67 6.04
C ILE A 68 -16.48 -12.25 6.73
N ILE A 69 -17.39 -11.61 5.98
CA ILE A 69 -18.74 -11.25 6.42
C ILE A 69 -19.73 -11.97 5.53
N ASP A 70 -20.82 -12.48 6.13
CA ASP A 70 -21.85 -13.27 5.49
C ASP A 70 -21.27 -14.47 4.71
N LEU A 71 -20.83 -15.48 5.45
CA LEU A 71 -20.12 -16.65 4.91
C LEU A 71 -20.93 -17.43 3.88
N SER A 72 -22.26 -17.32 3.89
CA SER A 72 -23.18 -18.07 3.03
C SER A 72 -23.65 -17.33 1.79
N ASP A 73 -24.00 -16.06 1.90
CA ASP A 73 -24.81 -15.36 0.88
C ASP A 73 -24.12 -14.19 0.16
N GLY A 74 -22.93 -13.73 0.62
CA GLY A 74 -22.17 -12.63 0.02
C GLY A 74 -21.46 -12.97 -1.30
N HIS A 75 -22.10 -13.72 -2.22
CA HIS A 75 -21.52 -14.06 -3.52
C HIS A 75 -21.33 -12.83 -4.40
N GLN A 76 -20.24 -12.81 -5.17
CA GLN A 76 -19.95 -11.78 -6.16
C GLN A 76 -19.63 -12.44 -7.52
N PRO A 77 -19.98 -11.80 -8.66
CA PRO A 77 -20.63 -10.49 -8.80
C PRO A 77 -22.01 -10.42 -8.13
N MET A 78 -22.34 -9.28 -7.49
CA MET A 78 -23.61 -9.08 -6.80
C MET A 78 -24.49 -8.10 -7.58
N TYR A 79 -25.82 -8.28 -7.49
CA TYR A 79 -26.78 -7.56 -8.32
C TYR A 79 -27.79 -6.80 -7.44
N ASN A 80 -28.39 -5.74 -8.02
CA ASN A 80 -29.59 -5.11 -7.49
C ASN A 80 -30.82 -6.01 -7.66
N GLU A 81 -32.02 -5.50 -7.36
CA GLU A 81 -33.27 -6.27 -7.35
C GLU A 81 -33.64 -6.83 -8.71
N ASP A 82 -33.44 -6.08 -9.78
CA ASP A 82 -33.85 -6.42 -11.16
C ASP A 82 -32.69 -6.95 -12.04
N GLY A 83 -31.44 -6.95 -11.51
CA GLY A 83 -30.26 -7.44 -12.20
C GLY A 83 -29.65 -6.45 -13.20
N SER A 84 -30.11 -5.21 -13.22
CA SER A 84 -29.59 -4.17 -14.13
C SER A 84 -28.28 -3.55 -13.66
N VAL A 85 -27.97 -3.60 -12.37
CA VAL A 85 -26.74 -3.13 -11.76
C VAL A 85 -25.97 -4.31 -11.17
N VAL A 86 -24.68 -4.40 -11.50
CA VAL A 86 -23.81 -5.49 -11.01
C VAL A 86 -22.47 -4.96 -10.53
N ILE A 87 -21.97 -5.50 -9.41
CA ILE A 87 -20.71 -5.09 -8.78
C ILE A 87 -19.71 -6.24 -8.65
N VAL A 88 -18.41 -5.88 -8.76
CA VAL A 88 -17.27 -6.63 -8.21
C VAL A 88 -16.50 -5.71 -7.25
N TYR A 89 -16.15 -6.26 -6.09
CA TYR A 89 -15.66 -5.49 -4.95
C TYR A 89 -14.58 -6.23 -4.16
N ASN A 90 -13.57 -5.51 -3.72
CA ASN A 90 -12.53 -5.96 -2.81
C ASN A 90 -12.38 -4.93 -1.69
N GLY A 91 -12.76 -5.28 -0.47
CA GLY A 91 -12.67 -4.36 0.67
C GLY A 91 -13.62 -4.67 1.81
N GLU A 92 -13.79 -3.67 2.69
CA GLU A 92 -14.71 -3.64 3.82
C GLU A 92 -15.28 -2.23 3.98
N VAL A 93 -16.61 -2.11 4.03
CA VAL A 93 -17.34 -0.86 4.31
C VAL A 93 -17.81 -0.87 5.76
N TYR A 94 -17.09 -0.21 6.65
CA TYR A 94 -17.34 -0.26 8.11
C TYR A 94 -18.66 0.39 8.55
N ASN A 95 -19.19 1.34 7.78
CA ASN A 95 -20.48 1.99 8.07
C ASN A 95 -21.64 1.38 7.28
N PHE A 96 -21.52 0.13 6.82
CA PHE A 96 -22.52 -0.51 5.96
C PHE A 96 -23.90 -0.66 6.63
N GLU A 97 -23.97 -0.90 7.93
CA GLU A 97 -25.25 -1.02 8.64
C GLU A 97 -26.05 0.29 8.65
N GLU A 98 -25.36 1.43 8.84
CA GLU A 98 -25.96 2.76 8.77
C GLU A 98 -26.50 3.04 7.35
N LEU A 99 -25.66 2.80 6.33
CA LEU A 99 -26.06 2.97 4.93
C LEU A 99 -27.20 2.05 4.55
N ARG A 100 -27.19 0.80 4.99
CA ARG A 100 -28.27 -0.17 4.79
C ARG A 100 -29.59 0.37 5.36
N ALA A 101 -29.60 0.86 6.59
CA ALA A 101 -30.82 1.40 7.20
C ALA A 101 -31.36 2.60 6.41
N GLN A 102 -30.48 3.48 5.92
CA GLN A 102 -30.87 4.62 5.07
C GLN A 102 -31.48 4.14 3.73
N LEU A 103 -30.85 3.17 3.06
CA LEU A 103 -31.31 2.64 1.76
C LEU A 103 -32.64 1.88 1.90
N ILE A 104 -32.82 1.08 2.94
CA ILE A 104 -34.11 0.42 3.24
C ILE A 104 -35.22 1.48 3.43
N SER A 105 -34.93 2.59 4.14
CA SER A 105 -35.90 3.66 4.33
C SER A 105 -36.32 4.36 3.03
N ARG A 106 -35.54 4.20 1.96
CA ARG A 106 -35.81 4.72 0.61
C ARG A 106 -36.45 3.69 -0.34
N GLY A 107 -36.64 2.47 0.14
CA GLY A 107 -37.39 1.44 -0.58
C GLY A 107 -36.53 0.31 -1.16
N HIS A 108 -35.21 0.32 -1.01
CA HIS A 108 -34.35 -0.78 -1.45
C HIS A 108 -34.57 -2.05 -0.63
N ILE A 109 -34.50 -3.20 -1.30
CA ILE A 109 -34.76 -4.52 -0.72
C ILE A 109 -33.44 -5.30 -0.66
N PHE A 110 -32.93 -5.50 0.54
CA PHE A 110 -31.72 -6.26 0.80
C PHE A 110 -31.99 -7.76 0.93
N LYS A 111 -31.20 -8.57 0.26
CA LYS A 111 -31.25 -10.04 0.27
C LYS A 111 -30.21 -10.66 1.20
N THR A 112 -29.11 -9.95 1.44
CA THR A 112 -27.95 -10.43 2.22
C THR A 112 -27.68 -9.56 3.45
N ARG A 113 -26.72 -9.95 4.26
CA ARG A 113 -26.16 -9.12 5.33
C ARG A 113 -24.76 -8.60 5.00
N CYS A 114 -24.32 -8.80 3.75
CA CYS A 114 -23.01 -8.41 3.28
C CYS A 114 -22.91 -6.89 3.09
N ASP A 115 -21.76 -6.33 3.38
CA ASP A 115 -21.44 -4.92 3.12
C ASP A 115 -21.43 -4.58 1.62
N THR A 116 -21.18 -5.55 0.75
CA THR A 116 -21.20 -5.37 -0.71
C THR A 116 -22.54 -4.85 -1.23
N GLU A 117 -23.66 -5.27 -0.64
CA GLU A 117 -25.00 -4.94 -1.13
C GLU A 117 -25.32 -3.45 -0.96
N VAL A 118 -24.75 -2.77 0.05
CA VAL A 118 -24.92 -1.31 0.20
C VAL A 118 -24.27 -0.52 -0.93
N LEU A 119 -23.27 -1.08 -1.62
CA LEU A 119 -22.62 -0.43 -2.76
C LEU A 119 -23.50 -0.47 -4.00
N VAL A 120 -24.20 -1.59 -4.25
CA VAL A 120 -25.10 -1.75 -5.38
C VAL A 120 -26.26 -0.77 -5.27
N HIS A 121 -27.01 -0.84 -4.15
CA HIS A 121 -28.15 0.06 -3.91
C HIS A 121 -27.70 1.52 -3.69
N GLY A 122 -26.50 1.71 -3.14
CA GLY A 122 -25.92 3.05 -2.99
C GLY A 122 -25.59 3.73 -4.31
N TRP A 123 -25.21 2.96 -5.35
CA TRP A 123 -25.03 3.50 -6.69
C TRP A 123 -26.36 4.01 -7.27
N GLU A 124 -27.43 3.24 -7.16
CA GLU A 124 -28.75 3.64 -7.63
C GLU A 124 -29.24 4.92 -6.96
N GLU A 125 -28.95 5.09 -5.68
CA GLU A 125 -29.46 6.22 -4.88
C GLU A 125 -28.55 7.47 -4.95
N TYR A 126 -27.22 7.29 -4.98
CA TYR A 126 -26.26 8.40 -4.81
C TYR A 126 -25.40 8.65 -6.05
N GLY A 127 -25.39 7.76 -7.04
CA GLY A 127 -24.55 7.88 -8.23
C GLY A 127 -23.07 8.04 -7.85
N THR A 128 -22.37 8.97 -8.50
CA THR A 128 -20.94 9.25 -8.25
C THR A 128 -20.62 9.73 -6.83
N SER A 129 -21.59 10.28 -6.09
CA SER A 129 -21.40 10.68 -4.68
C SER A 129 -21.37 9.49 -3.70
N LEU A 130 -21.55 8.26 -4.17
CA LEU A 130 -21.48 7.06 -3.31
C LEU A 130 -20.16 6.98 -2.55
N ALA A 131 -19.02 7.17 -3.24
CA ALA A 131 -17.69 7.02 -2.63
C ALA A 131 -17.46 7.94 -1.42
N GLU A 132 -18.02 9.15 -1.42
CA GLU A 132 -17.93 10.12 -0.31
C GLU A 132 -18.60 9.61 0.98
N LYS A 133 -19.66 8.81 0.85
CA LYS A 133 -20.45 8.27 1.96
C LYS A 133 -19.80 7.07 2.63
N LEU A 134 -18.89 6.41 1.95
CA LEU A 134 -18.26 5.19 2.45
C LEU A 134 -17.20 5.50 3.51
N ARG A 135 -17.18 4.70 4.57
CA ARG A 135 -16.11 4.60 5.55
C ARG A 135 -15.57 3.18 5.49
N GLY A 136 -14.34 3.01 5.01
CA GLY A 136 -13.78 1.68 4.81
C GLY A 136 -12.51 1.67 3.98
N MET A 137 -12.06 0.48 3.66
CA MET A 137 -10.99 0.19 2.72
C MET A 137 -11.57 -0.53 1.52
N PHE A 138 -11.46 0.01 0.32
CA PHE A 138 -12.16 -0.54 -0.82
C PHE A 138 -11.56 -0.21 -2.18
N ALA A 139 -11.79 -1.14 -3.09
CA ALA A 139 -11.74 -0.92 -4.52
C ALA A 139 -12.88 -1.71 -5.16
N PHE A 140 -13.66 -1.09 -6.02
CA PHE A 140 -14.81 -1.74 -6.67
C PHE A 140 -15.06 -1.22 -8.08
N ALA A 141 -15.80 -2.01 -8.86
CA ALA A 141 -16.34 -1.61 -10.14
C ALA A 141 -17.81 -2.04 -10.24
N ILE A 142 -18.69 -1.10 -10.58
CA ILE A 142 -20.13 -1.27 -10.76
C ILE A 142 -20.46 -1.04 -12.23
N TRP A 143 -21.12 -1.99 -12.86
CA TRP A 143 -21.70 -1.85 -14.17
C TRP A 143 -23.21 -1.62 -14.07
N ASP A 144 -23.67 -0.53 -14.65
CA ASP A 144 -25.08 -0.18 -14.78
C ASP A 144 -25.49 -0.35 -16.25
N ALA A 145 -26.27 -1.38 -16.53
CA ALA A 145 -26.72 -1.70 -17.89
C ALA A 145 -27.75 -0.68 -18.41
N ASN A 146 -28.50 0.00 -17.54
CA ASN A 146 -29.50 0.99 -17.93
C ASN A 146 -28.86 2.23 -18.53
N THR A 147 -27.73 2.66 -17.94
CA THR A 147 -26.99 3.84 -18.38
C THR A 147 -25.76 3.50 -19.22
N ARG A 148 -25.43 2.21 -19.36
CA ARG A 148 -24.19 1.71 -20.00
C ARG A 148 -22.93 2.34 -19.40
N THR A 149 -22.94 2.52 -18.09
CA THR A 149 -21.87 3.19 -17.34
C THR A 149 -21.15 2.19 -16.44
N LEU A 150 -19.82 2.16 -16.55
CA LEU A 150 -18.98 1.52 -15.56
C LEU A 150 -18.50 2.60 -14.58
N TYR A 151 -18.84 2.44 -13.31
CA TYR A 151 -18.36 3.29 -12.22
C TYR A 151 -17.40 2.51 -11.34
N GLY A 152 -16.28 3.09 -10.99
CA GLY A 152 -15.33 2.47 -10.07
C GLY A 152 -14.75 3.48 -9.09
N ALA A 153 -14.37 3.02 -7.90
CA ALA A 153 -13.76 3.88 -6.90
C ALA A 153 -12.69 3.13 -6.08
N ARG A 154 -11.77 3.90 -5.53
CA ARG A 154 -10.70 3.47 -4.63
C ARG A 154 -10.75 4.29 -3.35
N ASP A 155 -10.52 3.64 -2.19
CA ASP A 155 -10.63 4.26 -0.87
C ASP A 155 -9.73 5.48 -0.66
N CYS A 156 -9.99 6.22 0.42
CA CYS A 156 -9.36 7.51 0.74
C CYS A 156 -7.83 7.46 0.79
N PHE A 157 -7.23 6.34 1.17
CA PHE A 157 -5.79 6.19 1.35
C PHE A 157 -5.15 5.28 0.28
N GLY A 158 -5.96 4.62 -0.56
CA GLY A 158 -5.48 3.64 -1.53
C GLY A 158 -5.03 2.34 -0.89
N ILE A 159 -5.70 1.90 0.20
CA ILE A 159 -5.43 0.64 0.91
C ILE A 159 -5.62 -0.53 -0.04
N LYS A 160 -6.75 -0.56 -0.76
CA LYS A 160 -7.01 -1.59 -1.76
C LYS A 160 -6.53 -1.15 -3.15
N PRO A 161 -5.86 -2.04 -3.91
CA PRO A 161 -5.34 -1.70 -5.23
C PRO A 161 -6.46 -1.69 -6.29
N PHE A 162 -6.33 -0.76 -7.25
CA PHE A 162 -7.11 -0.71 -8.47
C PHE A 162 -6.20 -0.31 -9.63
N TYR A 163 -6.03 -1.20 -10.61
CA TYR A 163 -5.27 -0.96 -11.83
C TYR A 163 -6.20 -0.95 -13.04
N TYR A 164 -5.85 -0.22 -14.07
CA TYR A 164 -6.57 -0.23 -15.33
C TYR A 164 -5.65 0.03 -16.54
N SER A 165 -6.03 -0.50 -17.69
CA SER A 165 -5.36 -0.25 -18.98
C SER A 165 -6.40 0.16 -20.03
N ARG A 166 -6.12 1.21 -20.79
CA ARG A 166 -7.01 1.73 -21.83
C ARG A 166 -6.47 1.38 -23.21
N PHE A 167 -7.34 0.98 -24.11
CA PHE A 167 -7.00 0.68 -25.49
C PHE A 167 -7.46 1.78 -26.43
N ALA A 168 -6.76 1.89 -27.57
CA ALA A 168 -7.04 2.90 -28.59
C ALA A 168 -8.47 2.82 -29.16
N ASP A 169 -9.08 1.65 -29.06
CA ASP A 169 -10.45 1.39 -29.49
C ASP A 169 -11.51 1.78 -28.46
N GLY A 170 -11.11 2.32 -27.30
CA GLY A 170 -11.99 2.70 -26.20
C GLY A 170 -12.25 1.58 -25.18
N GLY A 171 -11.72 0.37 -25.40
CA GLY A 171 -11.79 -0.72 -24.43
C GLY A 171 -11.01 -0.43 -23.15
N LEU A 172 -11.43 -1.02 -22.04
CA LEU A 172 -10.83 -0.92 -20.72
C LEU A 172 -10.61 -2.31 -20.14
N ILE A 173 -9.42 -2.57 -19.59
CA ILE A 173 -9.16 -3.67 -18.66
C ILE A 173 -8.95 -3.08 -17.28
N PHE A 174 -9.42 -3.74 -16.22
CA PHE A 174 -9.23 -3.31 -14.84
C PHE A 174 -9.17 -4.48 -13.88
N GLY A 175 -8.61 -4.26 -12.69
CA GLY A 175 -8.56 -5.28 -11.66
C GLY A 175 -7.67 -4.94 -10.48
N SER A 176 -7.63 -5.87 -9.52
CA SER A 176 -6.83 -5.76 -8.30
C SER A 176 -5.33 -5.95 -8.54
N GLU A 177 -4.93 -6.68 -9.61
CA GLU A 177 -3.53 -6.98 -9.89
C GLU A 177 -3.25 -7.02 -11.41
N ILE A 178 -2.11 -6.40 -11.80
CA ILE A 178 -1.73 -6.26 -13.22
C ILE A 178 -1.46 -7.62 -13.88
N LYS A 179 -0.93 -8.60 -13.13
CA LYS A 179 -0.64 -9.95 -13.67
C LYS A 179 -1.86 -10.61 -14.32
N SER A 180 -3.07 -10.24 -13.91
CA SER A 180 -4.29 -10.75 -14.52
C SER A 180 -4.52 -10.23 -15.95
N PHE A 181 -3.97 -9.05 -16.28
CA PHE A 181 -4.13 -8.44 -17.60
C PHE A 181 -3.39 -9.22 -18.70
N PHE A 182 -2.35 -9.99 -18.35
CA PHE A 182 -1.59 -10.81 -19.27
C PHE A 182 -2.44 -11.89 -19.98
N GLU A 183 -3.59 -12.25 -19.42
CA GLU A 183 -4.53 -13.18 -20.04
C GLU A 183 -5.48 -12.52 -21.05
N HIS A 184 -5.52 -11.18 -21.11
CA HIS A 184 -6.36 -10.47 -22.06
C HIS A 184 -5.63 -10.28 -23.41
N PRO A 185 -6.22 -10.67 -24.54
CA PRO A 185 -5.51 -10.73 -25.85
C PRO A 185 -5.05 -9.36 -26.37
N ALA A 186 -5.63 -8.26 -25.91
CA ALA A 186 -5.22 -6.91 -26.28
C ALA A 186 -4.11 -6.34 -25.40
N PHE A 187 -3.82 -6.96 -24.25
CA PHE A 187 -2.76 -6.50 -23.37
C PHE A 187 -1.38 -6.87 -23.92
N LYS A 188 -0.48 -5.90 -23.94
CA LYS A 188 0.92 -6.09 -24.32
C LYS A 188 1.82 -5.63 -23.19
N PRO A 189 2.62 -6.49 -22.57
CA PRO A 189 3.49 -6.15 -21.45
C PRO A 189 4.75 -5.38 -21.92
N GLU A 190 4.55 -4.20 -22.52
CA GLU A 190 5.64 -3.31 -22.91
C GLU A 190 6.09 -2.49 -21.71
N ILE A 191 7.41 -2.43 -21.47
CA ILE A 191 7.96 -1.62 -20.38
C ILE A 191 7.76 -0.13 -20.65
N ASN A 192 7.34 0.60 -19.64
CA ASN A 192 7.32 2.06 -19.65
C ASN A 192 8.74 2.60 -19.34
N PRO A 193 9.46 3.17 -20.34
CA PRO A 193 10.84 3.63 -20.12
C PRO A 193 10.93 4.80 -19.13
N GLU A 194 9.84 5.55 -18.91
CA GLU A 194 9.81 6.70 -18.02
C GLU A 194 9.71 6.29 -16.54
N ALA A 195 9.31 5.05 -16.25
CA ALA A 195 9.13 4.58 -14.87
C ALA A 195 10.46 4.24 -14.15
N LEU A 196 11.51 3.87 -14.90
CA LEU A 196 12.73 3.32 -14.30
C LEU A 196 13.56 4.37 -13.55
N ARG A 197 13.68 5.59 -14.09
CA ARG A 197 14.44 6.67 -13.45
C ARG A 197 13.83 7.08 -12.10
N PRO A 198 12.54 7.43 -11.98
CA PRO A 198 11.94 7.72 -10.68
C PRO A 198 11.96 6.50 -9.74
N TYR A 199 11.80 5.27 -10.24
CA TYR A 199 11.93 4.08 -9.40
C TYR A 199 13.28 3.97 -8.69
N LEU A 200 14.39 4.23 -9.39
CA LEU A 200 15.72 4.20 -8.77
C LEU A 200 15.83 5.20 -7.60
N THR A 201 15.13 6.31 -7.67
CA THR A 201 15.10 7.30 -6.60
C THR A 201 14.13 6.92 -5.48
N PHE A 202 12.90 6.52 -5.83
CA PHE A 202 11.80 6.27 -4.88
C PHE A 202 11.75 4.84 -4.34
N GLN A 203 12.45 3.86 -4.95
CA GLN A 203 12.39 2.41 -4.65
C GLN A 203 11.03 1.73 -4.93
N PHE A 204 10.07 2.43 -5.47
CA PHE A 204 8.75 1.95 -5.89
C PHE A 204 8.27 2.72 -7.12
N SER A 205 7.23 2.23 -7.78
CA SER A 205 6.59 2.91 -8.91
C SER A 205 5.82 4.14 -8.43
N ALA A 206 6.45 5.31 -8.54
CA ALA A 206 5.95 6.57 -7.98
C ALA A 206 4.97 7.34 -8.89
N MET A 207 4.75 6.86 -10.12
CA MET A 207 3.88 7.47 -11.11
C MET A 207 2.50 6.81 -11.11
N GLU A 208 1.50 7.49 -11.67
CA GLU A 208 0.19 6.89 -11.94
C GLU A 208 0.30 5.83 -13.04
N GLU A 209 1.03 6.10 -14.13
CA GLU A 209 1.37 5.11 -15.13
C GLU A 209 2.43 4.15 -14.57
N THR A 210 2.13 2.86 -14.67
CA THR A 210 2.94 1.79 -14.09
C THR A 210 4.21 1.50 -14.92
N PHE A 211 4.95 0.46 -14.52
CA PHE A 211 6.03 -0.11 -15.33
C PHE A 211 5.54 -0.74 -16.65
N PHE A 212 4.24 -0.98 -16.80
CA PHE A 212 3.62 -1.43 -18.04
C PHE A 212 2.98 -0.23 -18.74
N LYS A 213 3.48 0.07 -19.94
CA LYS A 213 3.01 1.19 -20.75
C LYS A 213 1.50 1.13 -21.02
N GLY A 214 0.81 2.24 -20.81
CA GLY A 214 -0.65 2.34 -20.98
C GLY A 214 -1.46 1.71 -19.84
N THR A 215 -0.79 1.26 -18.75
CA THR A 215 -1.43 0.72 -17.56
C THR A 215 -1.24 1.69 -16.40
N TYR A 216 -2.32 1.98 -15.69
CA TYR A 216 -2.39 3.03 -14.68
C TYR A 216 -2.91 2.49 -13.35
N LYS A 217 -2.52 3.13 -12.26
CA LYS A 217 -3.15 3.02 -10.94
C LYS A 217 -4.28 4.04 -10.84
N LEU A 218 -5.46 3.62 -10.38
CA LEU A 218 -6.45 4.61 -9.94
C LEU A 218 -5.90 5.27 -8.65
N PRO A 219 -5.73 6.60 -8.62
CA PRO A 219 -5.20 7.25 -7.43
C PRO A 219 -6.09 7.05 -6.20
N ALA A 220 -5.50 7.15 -4.99
CA ALA A 220 -6.27 7.12 -3.74
C ALA A 220 -7.32 8.23 -3.71
N ALA A 221 -8.47 7.96 -3.09
CA ALA A 221 -9.60 8.90 -3.00
C ALA A 221 -10.17 9.35 -4.34
N HIS A 222 -10.09 8.51 -5.39
CA HIS A 222 -10.68 8.82 -6.68
C HIS A 222 -11.76 7.81 -7.05
N TRP A 223 -12.75 8.32 -7.78
CA TRP A 223 -13.68 7.53 -8.56
C TRP A 223 -13.49 7.80 -10.05
N PHE A 224 -13.96 6.89 -10.88
CA PHE A 224 -14.08 7.11 -12.32
C PHE A 224 -15.45 6.64 -12.83
N THR A 225 -15.86 7.24 -13.94
CA THR A 225 -16.90 6.69 -14.81
C THR A 225 -16.30 6.39 -16.18
N TRP A 226 -16.70 5.28 -16.77
CA TRP A 226 -16.43 4.96 -18.17
C TRP A 226 -17.75 4.79 -18.89
N HIS A 227 -17.95 5.54 -19.96
CA HIS A 227 -19.14 5.51 -20.78
C HIS A 227 -18.75 5.68 -22.25
N GLU A 228 -19.16 4.75 -23.11
CA GLU A 228 -18.88 4.79 -24.57
C GLU A 228 -17.40 5.04 -24.92
N GLY A 229 -16.48 4.41 -24.21
CA GLY A 229 -15.03 4.53 -24.43
C GLY A 229 -14.39 5.78 -23.83
N GLN A 230 -15.16 6.64 -23.19
CA GLN A 230 -14.68 7.83 -22.50
C GLN A 230 -14.59 7.58 -21.00
N MET A 231 -13.44 7.89 -20.41
CA MET A 231 -13.21 7.77 -18.96
C MET A 231 -13.07 9.16 -18.36
N HIS A 232 -13.85 9.43 -17.33
CA HIS A 232 -13.74 10.61 -16.48
C HIS A 232 -13.33 10.16 -15.07
N THR A 233 -12.39 10.88 -14.44
CA THR A 233 -11.86 10.56 -13.11
C THR A 233 -11.88 11.80 -12.25
N GLU A 234 -12.31 11.67 -10.99
CA GLU A 234 -12.40 12.78 -10.05
C GLU A 234 -12.00 12.35 -8.64
N ARG A 235 -11.37 13.27 -7.89
CA ARG A 235 -11.04 13.10 -6.47
C ARG A 235 -12.26 13.42 -5.62
N TYR A 236 -12.69 12.49 -4.78
CA TYR A 236 -13.86 12.67 -3.90
C TYR A 236 -13.50 13.01 -2.44
N TRP A 237 -12.23 12.81 -2.04
CA TRP A 237 -11.78 13.10 -0.68
C TRP A 237 -10.33 13.60 -0.67
N ASP A 238 -10.01 14.47 0.30
CA ASP A 238 -8.63 14.89 0.58
C ASP A 238 -8.46 15.18 2.08
N ALA A 239 -7.19 15.15 2.56
CA ALA A 239 -6.85 15.48 3.93
C ALA A 239 -6.80 17.00 4.13
N ASP A 240 -7.67 17.56 4.97
CA ASP A 240 -7.74 19.00 5.23
C ASP A 240 -6.98 19.40 6.51
N PHE A 241 -5.83 20.03 6.32
CA PHE A 241 -4.98 20.57 7.39
C PHE A 241 -5.24 22.05 7.67
N THR A 242 -6.22 22.70 7.06
CA THR A 242 -6.39 24.17 7.14
C THR A 242 -6.97 24.62 8.49
N HIS A 243 -7.77 23.77 9.12
CA HIS A 243 -8.43 24.08 10.38
C HIS A 243 -7.66 23.49 11.56
N LYS A 244 -7.31 24.35 12.55
CA LYS A 244 -6.63 23.91 13.78
C LYS A 244 -7.53 24.06 14.98
N THR A 245 -7.47 23.05 15.86
CA THR A 245 -8.19 23.07 17.13
C THR A 245 -7.51 24.01 18.14
N ASP A 246 -8.28 24.61 19.01
CA ASP A 246 -7.84 25.38 20.18
C ASP A 246 -7.85 24.54 21.48
N LYS A 247 -8.22 23.26 21.39
CA LYS A 247 -8.25 22.33 22.52
C LYS A 247 -6.85 22.13 23.11
N SER A 248 -6.81 21.87 24.42
CA SER A 248 -5.54 21.54 25.10
C SER A 248 -4.94 20.21 24.59
N PHE A 249 -3.62 20.05 24.79
CA PHE A 249 -2.91 18.84 24.43
C PHE A 249 -3.53 17.57 25.06
N ASP A 250 -3.85 17.60 26.37
CA ASP A 250 -4.45 16.47 27.06
C ASP A 250 -5.85 16.16 26.51
N ARG A 251 -6.65 17.17 26.17
CA ARG A 251 -7.96 16.97 25.54
C ARG A 251 -7.84 16.32 24.17
N CYS A 252 -6.87 16.72 23.37
CA CYS A 252 -6.59 16.06 22.08
C CYS A 252 -6.15 14.60 22.27
N ALA A 253 -5.33 14.31 23.28
CA ALA A 253 -4.96 12.93 23.61
C ALA A 253 -6.16 12.08 24.05
N ASP A 254 -7.13 12.68 24.79
CA ASP A 254 -8.40 12.01 25.15
C ASP A 254 -9.22 11.65 23.91
N GLU A 255 -9.32 12.57 22.97
CA GLU A 255 -10.07 12.38 21.73
C GLU A 255 -9.41 11.34 20.82
N ILE A 256 -8.06 11.35 20.68
CA ILE A 256 -7.33 10.32 19.96
C ILE A 256 -7.61 8.94 20.56
N ASP A 257 -7.53 8.81 21.89
CA ASP A 257 -7.79 7.54 22.57
C ASP A 257 -9.18 7.00 22.23
N ALA A 258 -10.21 7.85 22.38
CA ALA A 258 -11.58 7.50 22.04
C ALA A 258 -11.74 7.12 20.55
N ARG A 259 -11.11 7.90 19.65
CA ARG A 259 -11.22 7.68 18.21
C ARG A 259 -10.49 6.43 17.73
N VAL A 260 -9.32 6.12 18.29
CA VAL A 260 -8.57 4.89 17.98
C VAL A 260 -9.36 3.67 18.47
N HIS A 261 -9.92 3.70 19.68
CA HIS A 261 -10.77 2.63 20.18
C HIS A 261 -12.01 2.40 19.30
N GLU A 262 -12.68 3.47 18.86
CA GLU A 262 -13.83 3.40 17.95
C GLU A 262 -13.42 2.83 16.60
N SER A 263 -12.30 3.29 16.03
CA SER A 263 -11.80 2.77 14.78
C SER A 263 -11.43 1.29 14.87
N VAL A 264 -10.73 0.87 15.93
CA VAL A 264 -10.41 -0.55 16.15
C VAL A 264 -11.69 -1.39 16.27
N ALA A 265 -12.73 -0.88 16.96
CA ALA A 265 -14.02 -1.56 17.06
C ALA A 265 -14.69 -1.72 15.68
N ALA A 266 -14.65 -0.68 14.82
CA ALA A 266 -15.16 -0.75 13.45
C ALA A 266 -14.37 -1.76 12.60
N HIS A 267 -13.03 -1.78 12.73
CA HIS A 267 -12.17 -2.73 12.00
C HIS A 267 -12.23 -4.16 12.55
N ARG A 268 -12.85 -4.38 13.70
CA ARG A 268 -13.05 -5.72 14.29
C ARG A 268 -14.23 -6.47 13.67
N ILE A 269 -15.15 -5.80 12.95
CA ILE A 269 -16.33 -6.43 12.35
C ILE A 269 -15.91 -7.57 11.43
N SER A 270 -16.25 -8.81 11.81
CA SER A 270 -15.85 -10.04 11.11
C SER A 270 -16.58 -11.26 11.68
N ASP A 271 -16.99 -12.18 10.82
CA ASP A 271 -17.53 -13.50 11.21
C ASP A 271 -16.41 -14.55 11.40
N VAL A 272 -15.14 -14.15 11.19
CA VAL A 272 -13.95 -14.99 11.36
C VAL A 272 -13.01 -14.42 12.43
N LYS A 273 -12.03 -15.23 12.85
CA LYS A 273 -11.03 -14.78 13.85
C LYS A 273 -10.21 -13.61 13.34
N VAL A 274 -10.04 -12.61 14.22
CA VAL A 274 -9.21 -11.43 14.01
C VAL A 274 -7.99 -11.49 14.92
N GLY A 275 -6.80 -11.41 14.36
CA GLY A 275 -5.53 -11.31 15.09
C GLY A 275 -4.90 -9.92 14.99
N SER A 276 -3.66 -9.77 15.45
CA SER A 276 -2.90 -8.52 15.30
C SER A 276 -1.44 -8.80 15.00
N PHE A 277 -0.88 -8.02 14.09
CA PHE A 277 0.58 -7.92 13.93
C PHE A 277 1.15 -7.11 15.08
N LEU A 278 2.23 -7.61 15.66
CA LEU A 278 2.85 -6.99 16.83
C LEU A 278 4.36 -6.96 16.70
N SER A 279 4.93 -5.74 16.64
CA SER A 279 6.38 -5.50 16.61
C SER A 279 6.95 -5.04 17.95
N GLY A 280 6.09 -4.72 18.94
CA GLY A 280 6.49 -4.08 20.19
C GLY A 280 6.75 -2.56 20.06
N GLY A 281 6.60 -1.97 18.90
CA GLY A 281 6.54 -0.52 18.69
C GLY A 281 5.20 0.06 19.17
N VAL A 282 5.14 1.37 19.49
CA VAL A 282 3.93 2.00 20.04
C VAL A 282 2.69 1.76 19.18
N ASP A 283 2.82 1.84 17.85
CA ASP A 283 1.68 1.79 16.93
C ASP A 283 0.96 0.44 16.97
N SER A 284 1.72 -0.65 16.72
CA SER A 284 1.17 -2.00 16.76
C SER A 284 0.75 -2.41 18.17
N SER A 285 1.49 -1.98 19.18
CA SER A 285 1.17 -2.26 20.59
C SER A 285 -0.16 -1.62 20.99
N TYR A 286 -0.40 -0.39 20.59
CA TYR A 286 -1.63 0.32 20.92
C TYR A 286 -2.84 -0.29 20.24
N ILE A 287 -2.75 -0.58 18.93
CA ILE A 287 -3.82 -1.30 18.21
C ILE A 287 -4.10 -2.66 18.86
N THR A 288 -3.05 -3.43 19.20
CA THR A 288 -3.20 -4.74 19.88
C THR A 288 -3.90 -4.61 21.23
N ALA A 289 -3.53 -3.61 22.03
CA ALA A 289 -4.13 -3.39 23.34
C ALA A 289 -5.60 -2.90 23.24
N CYS A 290 -5.95 -2.10 22.24
CA CYS A 290 -7.34 -1.70 21.98
C CYS A 290 -8.19 -2.88 21.45
N LEU A 291 -7.60 -3.74 20.62
CA LEU A 291 -8.30 -4.89 20.04
C LEU A 291 -8.47 -6.05 21.01
N MET A 292 -7.45 -6.31 21.85
CA MET A 292 -7.37 -7.48 22.72
C MET A 292 -7.70 -8.79 21.99
N PRO A 293 -6.95 -9.15 20.92
CA PRO A 293 -7.20 -10.37 20.16
C PRO A 293 -6.76 -11.61 20.94
N ASP A 294 -7.21 -12.79 20.54
CA ASP A 294 -6.71 -14.05 21.10
C ASP A 294 -5.24 -14.32 20.72
N GLU A 295 -4.83 -13.83 19.54
CA GLU A 295 -3.56 -14.20 18.92
C GLU A 295 -2.86 -12.98 18.29
N THR A 296 -1.53 -12.92 18.46
CA THR A 296 -0.64 -11.94 17.83
C THR A 296 0.49 -12.63 17.08
N PHE A 297 1.06 -11.95 16.09
CA PHE A 297 2.09 -12.49 15.20
C PHE A 297 3.27 -11.54 15.08
N SER A 298 4.47 -12.12 15.12
CA SER A 298 5.73 -11.37 15.05
C SER A 298 6.78 -12.13 14.26
N VAL A 299 7.64 -11.40 13.54
CA VAL A 299 8.83 -11.98 12.89
C VAL A 299 10.07 -11.16 13.19
N GLY A 300 11.22 -11.81 13.18
CA GLY A 300 12.53 -11.19 13.36
C GLY A 300 13.58 -11.92 12.54
N PHE A 301 14.79 -11.39 12.53
CA PHE A 301 15.94 -12.05 11.89
C PHE A 301 16.96 -12.44 12.96
N ASP A 302 17.50 -13.65 12.83
CA ASP A 302 18.65 -14.05 13.65
C ASP A 302 19.88 -13.25 13.22
N SER A 303 20.43 -12.49 14.16
CA SER A 303 21.65 -11.74 13.94
C SER A 303 22.89 -12.62 13.84
N GLY A 304 22.87 -13.86 14.35
CA GLY A 304 24.00 -14.82 14.39
C GLY A 304 25.20 -14.35 15.21
N ASP A 305 25.18 -13.11 15.71
CA ASP A 305 26.21 -12.51 16.59
C ASP A 305 25.73 -12.28 18.02
N GLY A 306 24.53 -12.78 18.34
CA GLY A 306 23.89 -12.59 19.63
C GLY A 306 23.33 -11.18 19.87
N SER A 307 23.39 -10.29 18.87
CA SER A 307 22.74 -8.98 18.97
C SER A 307 21.25 -9.09 18.64
N HIS A 308 20.40 -8.35 19.34
CA HIS A 308 18.95 -8.25 19.06
C HIS A 308 18.61 -7.08 18.12
N LYS A 309 19.56 -6.68 17.25
CA LYS A 309 19.38 -5.50 16.38
C LYS A 309 18.26 -5.67 15.37
N PHE A 310 18.04 -6.90 14.90
CA PHE A 310 17.05 -7.27 13.87
C PHE A 310 15.93 -8.14 14.46
N ASP A 311 15.83 -8.21 15.78
CA ASP A 311 14.79 -8.97 16.50
C ASP A 311 13.93 -8.01 17.34
N GLU A 312 12.66 -7.90 17.02
CA GLU A 312 11.62 -7.22 17.80
C GLU A 312 10.64 -8.22 18.42
N THR A 313 10.83 -9.52 18.17
CA THR A 313 9.90 -10.55 18.62
C THR A 313 9.93 -10.75 20.14
N SER A 314 11.04 -10.44 20.78
CA SER A 314 11.19 -10.55 22.23
C SER A 314 10.27 -9.56 22.93
N GLU A 315 10.30 -8.31 22.51
CA GLU A 315 9.48 -7.24 23.07
C GLU A 315 7.99 -7.45 22.78
N ALA A 316 7.65 -7.91 21.56
CA ALA A 316 6.29 -8.29 21.23
C ALA A 316 5.78 -9.43 22.12
N GLY A 317 6.63 -10.43 22.39
CA GLY A 317 6.32 -11.54 23.30
C GLY A 317 6.10 -11.10 24.75
N GLU A 318 6.89 -10.15 25.26
CA GLU A 318 6.72 -9.57 26.59
C GLU A 318 5.38 -8.84 26.73
N LEU A 319 5.02 -7.99 25.74
CA LEU A 319 3.75 -7.29 25.75
C LEU A 319 2.57 -8.28 25.67
N SER A 320 2.64 -9.24 24.75
CA SER A 320 1.59 -10.25 24.63
C SER A 320 1.38 -11.03 25.93
N LYS A 321 2.47 -11.41 26.61
CA LYS A 321 2.39 -12.06 27.93
C LYS A 321 1.74 -11.16 28.97
N LEU A 322 2.08 -9.87 28.98
CA LEU A 322 1.49 -8.89 29.90
C LEU A 322 -0.02 -8.73 29.65
N LEU A 323 -0.44 -8.72 28.40
CA LEU A 323 -1.86 -8.59 28.00
C LEU A 323 -2.63 -9.92 28.08
N GLY A 324 -1.95 -11.05 28.37
CA GLY A 324 -2.57 -12.37 28.40
C GLY A 324 -2.92 -12.93 27.01
N ILE A 325 -2.27 -12.45 25.96
CA ILE A 325 -2.51 -12.81 24.56
C ILE A 325 -1.45 -13.81 24.11
N LYS A 326 -1.85 -14.80 23.29
CA LYS A 326 -0.90 -15.75 22.70
C LYS A 326 -0.13 -15.09 21.56
N ASN A 327 1.21 -15.18 21.59
CA ASN A 327 2.07 -14.65 20.53
C ASN A 327 2.76 -15.78 19.75
N TYR A 328 2.60 -15.77 18.43
CA TYR A 328 3.34 -16.63 17.52
C TYR A 328 4.50 -15.86 16.90
N ARG A 329 5.69 -16.48 16.91
CA ARG A 329 6.93 -15.84 16.46
C ARG A 329 7.65 -16.72 15.44
N ASN A 330 8.21 -16.09 14.43
CA ASN A 330 9.08 -16.75 13.44
C ASN A 330 10.39 -15.98 13.29
N MET A 331 11.52 -16.69 13.41
CA MET A 331 12.85 -16.15 13.13
C MET A 331 13.23 -16.54 11.71
N LEU A 332 13.47 -15.54 10.87
CA LEU A 332 13.68 -15.73 9.45
C LEU A 332 15.14 -16.04 9.13
N GLU A 333 15.34 -17.09 8.37
CA GLU A 333 16.63 -17.49 7.82
C GLU A 333 16.90 -16.76 6.50
N ARG A 334 18.14 -16.29 6.32
CA ARG A 334 18.61 -15.58 5.13
C ARG A 334 18.28 -16.32 3.83
N ASP A 335 18.69 -17.58 3.75
CA ASP A 335 18.61 -18.35 2.50
C ASP A 335 17.14 -18.51 2.06
N LYS A 336 16.26 -18.75 3.01
CA LYS A 336 14.82 -18.81 2.73
C LYS A 336 14.26 -17.49 2.21
N CYS A 337 14.73 -16.35 2.76
CA CYS A 337 14.33 -15.04 2.29
C CYS A 337 14.79 -14.78 0.84
N ILE A 338 16.03 -15.17 0.52
CA ILE A 338 16.61 -14.99 -0.83
C ILE A 338 15.93 -15.90 -1.85
N GLU A 339 15.68 -17.16 -1.51
CA GLU A 339 14.99 -18.13 -2.38
C GLU A 339 13.55 -17.69 -2.71
N THR A 340 12.85 -17.10 -1.74
CA THR A 340 11.46 -16.67 -1.90
C THR A 340 11.34 -15.29 -2.58
N PHE A 341 12.46 -14.56 -2.80
CA PHE A 341 12.41 -13.17 -3.23
C PHE A 341 11.79 -12.98 -4.63
N ALA A 342 11.99 -13.91 -5.55
CA ALA A 342 11.35 -13.89 -6.86
C ALA A 342 9.81 -13.98 -6.76
N GLU A 343 9.30 -14.87 -5.91
CA GLU A 343 7.86 -15.01 -5.61
C GLU A 343 7.30 -13.72 -4.98
N ILE A 344 8.05 -13.10 -4.07
CA ILE A 344 7.68 -11.80 -3.48
C ILE A 344 7.54 -10.74 -4.58
N GLN A 345 8.49 -10.64 -5.52
CA GLN A 345 8.41 -9.69 -6.63
C GLN A 345 7.28 -10.02 -7.61
N TYR A 346 6.98 -11.29 -7.84
CA TYR A 346 5.80 -11.69 -8.63
C TYR A 346 4.50 -11.16 -8.02
N HIS A 347 4.33 -11.26 -6.70
CA HIS A 347 3.13 -10.75 -6.03
C HIS A 347 3.05 -9.22 -6.04
N MET A 348 4.16 -8.50 -6.17
CA MET A 348 4.17 -7.03 -6.21
C MET A 348 3.60 -6.43 -7.51
N ASP A 349 3.54 -7.14 -8.61
CA ASP A 349 3.21 -6.69 -9.98
C ASP A 349 4.21 -5.68 -10.57
N GLU A 350 4.71 -4.75 -9.79
CA GLU A 350 5.71 -3.74 -10.16
C GLU A 350 6.96 -3.89 -9.29
N PRO A 351 8.15 -3.50 -9.75
CA PRO A 351 9.34 -3.61 -8.92
C PRO A 351 9.21 -2.73 -7.67
N GLN A 352 9.41 -3.33 -6.51
CA GLN A 352 9.33 -2.64 -5.22
C GLN A 352 10.45 -3.11 -4.30
N SER A 353 11.41 -2.23 -4.04
CA SER A 353 12.63 -2.57 -3.33
C SER A 353 12.63 -2.18 -1.84
N ASN A 354 11.46 -1.89 -1.26
CA ASN A 354 11.40 -1.76 0.20
C ASN A 354 11.68 -3.13 0.84
N PRO A 355 12.78 -3.27 1.60
CA PRO A 355 13.19 -4.56 2.12
C PRO A 355 12.18 -5.20 3.07
N SER A 356 11.34 -4.38 3.72
CA SER A 356 10.34 -4.87 4.67
C SER A 356 9.21 -5.70 4.02
N SER A 357 9.14 -5.76 2.68
CA SER A 357 8.27 -6.69 1.97
C SER A 357 8.61 -8.16 2.30
N VAL A 358 9.89 -8.48 2.47
CA VAL A 358 10.34 -9.84 2.78
C VAL A 358 9.79 -10.33 4.12
N PRO A 359 10.10 -9.68 5.28
CA PRO A 359 9.55 -10.15 6.54
C PRO A 359 8.01 -10.05 6.61
N LEU A 360 7.38 -9.09 5.93
CA LEU A 360 5.93 -8.97 5.90
C LEU A 360 5.27 -10.15 5.15
N TYR A 361 5.88 -10.66 4.09
CA TYR A 361 5.47 -11.88 3.40
C TYR A 361 5.44 -13.08 4.38
N PHE A 362 6.53 -13.32 5.11
CA PHE A 362 6.61 -14.42 6.06
C PHE A 362 5.74 -14.23 7.30
N LEU A 363 5.56 -12.98 7.76
CA LEU A 363 4.63 -12.65 8.85
C LEU A 363 3.19 -12.97 8.45
N SER A 364 2.81 -12.62 7.23
CA SER A 364 1.49 -12.91 6.68
C SER A 364 1.26 -14.41 6.52
N LYS A 365 2.28 -15.15 6.06
CA LYS A 365 2.25 -16.62 5.98
C LYS A 365 2.02 -17.26 7.35
N LEU A 366 2.76 -16.82 8.36
CA LEU A 366 2.58 -17.30 9.75
C LEU A 366 1.18 -17.00 10.28
N ALA A 367 0.69 -15.78 10.12
CA ALA A 367 -0.62 -15.39 10.62
C ALA A 367 -1.75 -16.17 9.95
N LYS A 368 -1.63 -16.45 8.66
CA LYS A 368 -2.64 -17.20 7.90
C LYS A 368 -2.89 -18.62 8.43
N GLU A 369 -1.91 -19.24 9.07
CA GLU A 369 -2.07 -20.57 9.67
C GLU A 369 -3.09 -20.54 10.83
N HIS A 370 -3.39 -19.36 11.39
CA HIS A 370 -4.18 -19.19 12.61
C HIS A 370 -5.44 -18.34 12.43
N VAL A 371 -5.35 -17.26 11.63
CA VAL A 371 -6.41 -16.27 11.46
C VAL A 371 -6.62 -15.92 9.99
N THR A 372 -7.74 -15.25 9.71
CA THR A 372 -8.07 -14.79 8.36
C THR A 372 -7.91 -13.27 8.23
N VAL A 373 -8.05 -12.55 9.33
CA VAL A 373 -7.95 -11.09 9.41
C VAL A 373 -6.91 -10.71 10.46
N VAL A 374 -6.10 -9.70 10.16
CA VAL A 374 -5.17 -9.10 11.13
C VAL A 374 -5.28 -7.58 11.11
N LEU A 375 -5.14 -6.97 12.28
CA LEU A 375 -4.97 -5.54 12.41
C LEU A 375 -3.48 -5.20 12.50
N SER A 376 -3.13 -4.02 11.99
CA SER A 376 -1.76 -3.53 11.94
C SER A 376 -1.69 -2.05 12.31
N GLY A 377 -0.49 -1.58 12.63
CA GLY A 377 -0.21 -0.21 13.05
C GLY A 377 0.20 0.74 11.92
N GLU A 378 0.09 0.34 10.64
CA GLU A 378 0.43 1.20 9.50
C GLU A 378 -0.39 2.49 9.49
N GLY A 379 0.20 3.56 8.98
CA GLY A 379 -0.41 4.89 8.86
C GLY A 379 -0.19 5.81 10.07
N ALA A 380 0.16 5.27 11.24
CA ALA A 380 0.38 6.08 12.44
C ALA A 380 1.54 7.08 12.28
N ASP A 381 2.58 6.70 11.56
CA ASP A 381 3.75 7.55 11.31
C ASP A 381 3.41 8.76 10.44
N GLU A 382 2.64 8.54 9.39
CA GLU A 382 2.22 9.59 8.46
C GLU A 382 1.22 10.55 9.11
N ILE A 383 0.28 10.02 9.89
CA ILE A 383 -0.79 10.82 10.52
C ILE A 383 -0.28 11.62 11.72
N TYR A 384 0.52 11.00 12.59
CA TYR A 384 0.96 11.58 13.86
C TYR A 384 2.43 11.99 13.86
N ALA A 385 3.06 12.11 12.69
CA ALA A 385 4.45 12.56 12.51
C ALA A 385 5.48 11.67 13.23
N GLY A 386 5.47 10.37 12.94
CA GLY A 386 6.33 9.38 13.61
C GLY A 386 7.71 9.20 13.03
N TYR A 387 8.00 9.74 11.88
CA TYR A 387 9.30 9.59 11.23
C TYR A 387 10.32 10.62 11.74
N GLU A 388 11.58 10.20 11.93
CA GLU A 388 12.67 11.07 12.41
C GLU A 388 12.92 12.30 11.53
N TRP A 389 12.69 12.21 10.21
CA TRP A 389 12.86 13.35 9.29
C TRP A 389 11.73 14.38 9.37
N TYR A 390 10.66 14.11 10.10
CA TYR A 390 9.66 15.12 10.41
C TYR A 390 10.15 16.06 11.51
N ASP A 391 10.99 15.56 12.42
CA ASP A 391 11.63 16.38 13.46
C ASP A 391 12.88 17.09 12.95
N GLU A 392 13.27 18.13 13.65
CA GLU A 392 14.41 18.97 13.32
C GLU A 392 15.53 18.79 14.32
N THR A 393 16.75 18.63 13.82
CA THR A 393 17.94 18.62 14.69
C THR A 393 18.06 19.94 15.46
N PRO A 394 18.66 19.94 16.66
CA PRO A 394 18.88 21.17 17.43
C PRO A 394 19.63 22.27 16.64
N GLY A 395 20.55 21.88 15.76
CA GLY A 395 21.24 22.80 14.85
C GLY A 395 20.29 23.45 13.84
N MET A 396 19.38 22.66 13.27
CA MET A 396 18.36 23.16 12.33
C MET A 396 17.41 24.12 13.01
N ARG A 397 16.93 23.80 14.22
CA ARG A 397 16.07 24.68 15.01
C ARG A 397 16.74 26.04 15.31
N LYS A 398 18.08 26.04 15.57
CA LYS A 398 18.85 27.30 15.74
C LYS A 398 18.95 28.08 14.42
N TYR A 399 19.27 27.41 13.31
CA TYR A 399 19.38 28.04 11.99
C TYR A 399 18.04 28.66 11.57
N LYS A 400 16.92 28.00 11.84
CA LYS A 400 15.57 28.49 11.52
C LYS A 400 15.11 29.72 12.32
N LYS A 401 15.85 30.14 13.35
CA LYS A 401 15.63 31.44 14.00
C LYS A 401 16.07 32.63 13.13
N LEU A 402 16.89 32.42 12.11
CA LEU A 402 17.22 33.44 11.13
C LEU A 402 15.96 33.82 10.31
N PRO A 403 15.83 35.10 9.89
CA PRO A 403 14.73 35.52 9.02
C PRO A 403 14.58 34.66 7.78
N GLY A 404 13.33 34.30 7.43
CA GLY A 404 13.05 33.37 6.32
C GLY A 404 13.61 33.81 4.96
N PHE A 405 13.65 35.14 4.70
CA PHE A 405 14.21 35.65 3.43
C PHE A 405 15.74 35.40 3.33
N ILE A 406 16.48 35.44 4.44
CA ILE A 406 17.92 35.13 4.47
C ILE A 406 18.14 33.64 4.18
N ARG A 407 17.37 32.78 4.84
CA ARG A 407 17.47 31.32 4.69
C ARG A 407 17.11 30.88 3.26
N ARG A 408 16.04 31.46 2.69
CA ARG A 408 15.63 31.21 1.31
C ARG A 408 16.68 31.67 0.30
N GLY A 409 17.19 32.90 0.45
CA GLY A 409 18.27 33.39 -0.40
C GLY A 409 19.54 32.53 -0.34
N ALA A 410 19.93 32.10 0.87
CA ALA A 410 21.07 31.19 1.04
C ALA A 410 20.82 29.82 0.36
N SER A 411 19.60 29.29 0.45
CA SER A 411 19.20 28.05 -0.23
C SER A 411 19.23 28.21 -1.76
N ASP A 412 18.68 29.29 -2.27
CA ASP A 412 18.66 29.56 -3.72
C ASP A 412 20.08 29.63 -4.29
N ILE A 413 21.01 30.24 -3.58
CA ILE A 413 22.44 30.27 -3.96
C ILE A 413 23.04 28.86 -3.87
N ALA A 414 22.82 28.15 -2.76
CA ALA A 414 23.38 26.81 -2.54
C ALA A 414 22.97 25.82 -3.64
N GLN A 415 21.72 25.87 -4.12
CA GLN A 415 21.24 24.98 -5.19
C GLN A 415 22.02 25.12 -6.51
N HIS A 416 22.69 26.26 -6.75
CA HIS A 416 23.47 26.51 -7.96
C HIS A 416 24.97 26.24 -7.77
N LEU A 417 25.40 25.90 -6.54
CA LEU A 417 26.80 25.60 -6.24
C LEU A 417 27.09 24.10 -6.29
N PRO A 418 28.33 23.69 -6.59
CA PRO A 418 28.78 22.32 -6.39
C PRO A 418 28.55 21.88 -4.93
N TYR A 419 28.36 20.58 -4.72
CA TYR A 419 28.14 20.02 -3.38
C TYR A 419 29.32 20.35 -2.44
N PHE A 420 29.02 20.87 -1.25
CA PHE A 420 29.95 21.18 -0.19
C PHE A 420 29.40 20.75 1.17
N LYS A 421 30.29 20.62 2.18
CA LYS A 421 29.89 20.25 3.54
C LYS A 421 28.93 21.30 4.11
N GLY A 422 27.68 20.92 4.37
CA GLY A 422 26.60 21.80 4.84
C GLY A 422 25.62 22.24 3.77
N HIS A 423 25.84 21.86 2.49
CA HIS A 423 24.92 22.12 1.37
C HIS A 423 23.48 21.72 1.69
N ASP A 424 23.27 20.45 2.04
CA ASP A 424 21.92 19.94 2.36
C ASP A 424 21.31 20.59 3.59
N PHE A 425 22.15 20.97 4.58
CA PHE A 425 21.69 21.69 5.76
C PHE A 425 21.09 23.05 5.39
N ILE A 426 21.74 23.80 4.50
CA ILE A 426 21.25 25.10 4.04
C ILE A 426 19.95 24.95 3.26
N ILE A 427 19.88 23.98 2.34
CA ILE A 427 18.69 23.72 1.54
C ILE A 427 17.50 23.30 2.42
N LYS A 428 17.71 22.33 3.30
CA LYS A 428 16.71 21.87 4.26
C LYS A 428 16.23 22.99 5.20
N GLY A 429 17.11 23.91 5.54
CA GLY A 429 16.80 25.05 6.40
C GLY A 429 16.05 26.19 5.73
N SER A 430 15.79 26.14 4.42
CA SER A 430 15.05 27.16 3.67
C SER A 430 13.62 27.39 4.18
N GLY A 431 13.01 26.35 4.74
CA GLY A 431 11.58 26.34 5.10
C GLY A 431 10.67 25.96 3.93
N ARG A 432 11.25 25.42 2.86
CA ARG A 432 10.55 24.95 1.65
C ARG A 432 10.83 23.47 1.46
N PRO A 433 10.04 22.55 2.07
CA PRO A 433 10.22 21.12 1.88
C PRO A 433 10.11 20.71 0.41
N GLU A 434 9.33 21.40 -0.40
CA GLU A 434 9.20 21.20 -1.85
C GLU A 434 10.53 21.27 -2.62
N ASP A 435 11.55 21.93 -2.07
CA ASP A 435 12.87 22.03 -2.71
C ASP A 435 13.74 20.78 -2.52
N TRP A 436 13.44 19.92 -1.51
CA TRP A 436 14.34 18.84 -1.14
C TRP A 436 13.67 17.55 -0.63
N PHE A 437 12.46 17.63 -0.09
CA PHE A 437 11.79 16.48 0.52
C PHE A 437 10.90 15.80 -0.52
N ILE A 438 11.20 14.56 -0.82
CA ILE A 438 10.48 13.72 -1.78
C ILE A 438 9.83 12.49 -1.12
N GLY A 439 9.68 12.51 0.21
CA GLY A 439 9.29 11.35 1.01
C GLY A 439 10.48 10.62 1.60
N GLN A 440 10.25 9.44 2.15
CA GLN A 440 11.26 8.67 2.88
C GLN A 440 12.37 8.09 1.98
N ALA A 441 12.04 7.72 0.76
CA ALA A 441 12.94 6.98 -0.08
C ALA A 441 13.74 7.89 -1.02
N LEU A 442 14.95 8.24 -0.62
CA LEU A 442 16.00 8.72 -1.53
C LEU A 442 17.07 7.63 -1.62
N VAL A 443 17.02 6.78 -2.66
CA VAL A 443 18.00 5.71 -2.88
C VAL A 443 19.12 6.19 -3.79
N PHE A 444 18.81 6.52 -5.03
CA PHE A 444 19.72 7.19 -5.96
C PHE A 444 19.38 8.68 -5.99
N THR A 445 20.40 9.53 -5.98
CA THR A 445 20.23 10.93 -6.36
C THR A 445 19.85 11.02 -7.84
N GLU A 446 19.25 12.12 -8.26
CA GLU A 446 18.88 12.34 -9.66
C GLU A 446 20.05 12.13 -10.63
N LYS A 447 21.23 12.63 -10.25
CA LYS A 447 22.43 12.46 -11.04
C LYS A 447 22.88 11.00 -11.12
N GLU A 448 22.88 10.29 -10.01
CA GLU A 448 23.27 8.87 -9.99
C GLU A 448 22.29 8.00 -10.78
N ALA A 449 20.97 8.25 -10.66
CA ALA A 449 19.97 7.56 -11.45
C ALA A 449 20.15 7.82 -12.96
N PHE A 450 20.39 9.07 -13.35
CA PHE A 450 20.69 9.41 -14.73
C PHE A 450 21.98 8.76 -15.24
N ASP A 451 23.05 8.79 -14.45
CA ASP A 451 24.37 8.31 -14.86
C ASP A 451 24.44 6.77 -14.98
N ILE A 452 23.66 6.03 -14.16
CA ILE A 452 23.67 4.57 -14.18
C ILE A 452 22.78 3.96 -15.28
N LEU A 453 21.79 4.72 -15.79
CA LEU A 453 20.87 4.25 -16.82
C LEU A 453 21.44 4.38 -18.23
N ARG A 454 21.05 3.46 -19.10
CA ARG A 454 21.30 3.58 -20.55
C ARG A 454 20.52 4.77 -21.13
N PRO A 455 20.99 5.43 -22.21
CA PRO A 455 20.38 6.65 -22.76
C PRO A 455 18.87 6.52 -23.02
N LYS A 456 18.39 5.38 -23.47
CA LYS A 456 16.98 5.09 -23.73
C LYS A 456 16.10 5.27 -22.49
N TYR A 457 16.64 5.00 -21.29
CA TYR A 457 15.93 5.01 -20.00
C TYR A 457 16.27 6.23 -19.12
N ARG A 458 17.02 7.20 -19.64
CA ARG A 458 17.30 8.50 -18.98
C ARG A 458 16.13 9.48 -19.10
N VAL A 459 14.99 8.98 -19.45
CA VAL A 459 13.72 9.71 -19.64
C VAL A 459 12.85 9.63 -18.38
N GLY A 460 11.67 10.26 -18.42
CA GLY A 460 10.75 10.29 -17.30
C GLY A 460 10.99 11.45 -16.32
N PRO A 461 10.04 11.68 -15.41
CA PRO A 461 10.09 12.81 -14.51
C PRO A 461 11.19 12.64 -13.44
N THR A 462 11.70 13.77 -12.97
CA THR A 462 12.52 13.84 -11.77
C THR A 462 11.65 13.61 -10.53
N ALA A 463 12.26 13.27 -9.40
CA ALA A 463 11.53 13.12 -8.15
C ALA A 463 10.79 14.41 -7.72
N ARG A 464 11.35 15.58 -8.05
CA ARG A 464 10.67 16.87 -7.82
C ARG A 464 9.45 17.05 -8.71
N GLU A 465 9.53 16.67 -9.97
CA GLU A 465 8.40 16.75 -10.90
C GLU A 465 7.28 15.80 -10.49
N VAL A 466 7.61 14.62 -9.95
CA VAL A 466 6.61 13.71 -9.35
C VAL A 466 5.96 14.31 -8.12
N ALA A 467 6.71 14.96 -7.24
CA ALA A 467 6.21 15.54 -5.99
C ALA A 467 5.48 16.89 -6.18
N ALA A 468 5.80 17.65 -7.23
CA ALA A 468 5.33 19.02 -7.43
C ALA A 468 3.79 19.14 -7.46
N PRO A 469 3.01 18.32 -8.20
CA PRO A 469 1.56 18.41 -8.20
C PRO A 469 0.93 18.19 -6.82
N ILE A 470 1.59 17.40 -5.96
CA ILE A 470 1.14 17.14 -4.59
C ILE A 470 1.37 18.39 -3.73
N TYR A 471 2.56 18.99 -3.80
CA TYR A 471 2.88 20.21 -3.07
C TYR A 471 2.04 21.43 -3.53
N ASP A 472 1.68 21.49 -4.81
CA ASP A 472 0.86 22.57 -5.35
C ASP A 472 -0.50 22.69 -4.65
N ARG A 473 -1.04 21.59 -4.16
CA ARG A 473 -2.31 21.56 -3.43
C ARG A 473 -2.22 22.12 -2.01
N VAL A 474 -1.00 22.19 -1.44
CA VAL A 474 -0.80 22.51 -0.01
C VAL A 474 0.20 23.65 0.24
N LYS A 475 0.32 24.57 -0.70
CA LYS A 475 1.29 25.70 -0.66
C LYS A 475 1.22 26.53 0.65
N GLY A 476 0.05 26.68 1.25
CA GLY A 476 -0.19 27.47 2.45
C GLY A 476 0.08 26.77 3.78
N LEU A 477 0.37 25.46 3.78
CA LEU A 477 0.55 24.67 4.99
C LEU A 477 1.96 24.84 5.60
N SER A 478 2.10 24.45 6.87
CA SER A 478 3.40 24.40 7.55
C SER A 478 4.31 23.35 6.93
N GLU A 479 5.63 23.44 7.23
CA GLU A 479 6.63 22.51 6.71
C GLU A 479 6.32 21.05 7.09
N LEU A 480 5.88 20.79 8.31
CA LEU A 480 5.52 19.45 8.76
C LEU A 480 4.30 18.93 7.99
N GLU A 481 3.26 19.73 7.88
CA GLU A 481 2.02 19.33 7.19
C GLU A 481 2.25 19.07 5.70
N LYS A 482 3.09 19.88 5.04
CA LYS A 482 3.52 19.62 3.66
C LYS A 482 4.21 18.27 3.50
N LYS A 483 5.12 17.92 4.42
CA LYS A 483 5.79 16.61 4.42
C LYS A 483 4.81 15.47 4.66
N GLN A 484 3.92 15.61 5.67
CA GLN A 484 2.89 14.61 5.94
C GLN A 484 1.95 14.43 4.74
N TYR A 485 1.54 15.54 4.12
CA TYR A 485 0.66 15.49 2.95
C TYR A 485 1.32 14.82 1.74
N LEU A 486 2.63 15.05 1.52
CA LEU A 486 3.38 14.33 0.49
C LEU A 486 3.40 12.83 0.78
N ASP A 487 3.75 12.44 2.01
CA ASP A 487 3.83 11.02 2.37
C ASP A 487 2.47 10.33 2.31
N LEU A 488 1.38 10.98 2.70
CA LEU A 488 0.01 10.49 2.57
C LEU A 488 -0.44 10.24 1.11
N ASN A 489 0.08 11.02 0.16
CA ASN A 489 -0.34 10.93 -1.24
C ASN A 489 0.67 10.19 -2.15
N LEU A 490 1.90 9.94 -1.69
CA LEU A 490 2.95 9.30 -2.48
C LEU A 490 3.53 8.07 -1.80
N TRP A 491 4.16 8.25 -0.63
CA TRP A 491 4.83 7.18 0.10
C TRP A 491 3.86 6.13 0.64
N LEU A 492 2.82 6.56 1.32
CA LEU A 492 1.84 5.67 1.95
C LEU A 492 1.13 4.76 0.93
N PRO A 493 0.47 5.27 -0.14
CA PRO A 493 -0.20 4.42 -1.11
C PRO A 493 0.77 3.67 -2.03
N GLY A 494 1.94 4.25 -2.35
CA GLY A 494 2.87 3.69 -3.34
C GLY A 494 3.84 2.64 -2.77
N ASP A 495 4.20 2.75 -1.50
CA ASP A 495 5.12 1.82 -0.83
C ASP A 495 4.44 1.05 0.31
N ILE A 496 3.98 1.74 1.36
CA ILE A 496 3.54 1.10 2.60
C ILE A 496 2.29 0.24 2.40
N LEU A 497 1.22 0.81 1.85
CA LEU A 497 -0.05 0.10 1.67
C LEU A 497 0.01 -0.91 0.52
N LEU A 498 0.74 -0.59 -0.54
CA LEU A 498 0.92 -1.51 -1.65
C LEU A 498 1.56 -2.82 -1.18
N LYS A 499 2.70 -2.75 -0.48
CA LYS A 499 3.35 -3.96 0.04
C LYS A 499 2.50 -4.65 1.11
N ALA A 500 1.76 -3.88 1.94
CA ALA A 500 0.91 -4.44 2.98
C ALA A 500 -0.20 -5.31 2.38
N ASP A 501 -0.94 -4.80 1.38
CA ASP A 501 -1.97 -5.55 0.66
C ASP A 501 -1.35 -6.74 -0.11
N LYS A 502 -0.31 -6.49 -0.92
CA LYS A 502 0.28 -7.52 -1.78
C LYS A 502 0.88 -8.69 -0.98
N MET A 503 1.60 -8.42 0.11
CA MET A 503 2.24 -9.48 0.91
C MET A 503 1.24 -10.25 1.78
N SER A 504 0.24 -9.58 2.33
CA SER A 504 -0.82 -10.27 3.07
C SER A 504 -1.70 -11.09 2.12
N MET A 505 -2.00 -10.53 0.95
CA MET A 505 -2.82 -11.19 -0.07
C MET A 505 -2.12 -12.36 -0.77
N ALA A 506 -0.80 -12.36 -0.88
CA ALA A 506 -0.05 -13.53 -1.34
C ALA A 506 -0.38 -14.80 -0.54
N HIS A 507 -0.81 -14.63 0.70
CA HIS A 507 -1.23 -15.70 1.60
C HIS A 507 -2.73 -15.68 1.93
N SER A 508 -3.53 -14.92 1.20
CA SER A 508 -4.97 -14.82 1.45
C SER A 508 -5.28 -14.41 2.91
N LEU A 509 -4.57 -13.40 3.42
CA LEU A 509 -4.74 -12.82 4.76
C LEU A 509 -5.21 -11.38 4.64
N GLU A 510 -6.34 -11.01 5.26
CA GLU A 510 -6.80 -9.61 5.27
C GLU A 510 -6.05 -8.79 6.31
N LEU A 511 -5.38 -7.74 5.83
CA LEU A 511 -4.76 -6.76 6.68
C LEU A 511 -5.63 -5.50 6.73
N ARG A 512 -5.97 -5.08 7.96
CA ARG A 512 -6.74 -3.88 8.29
C ARG A 512 -5.87 -2.88 9.05
N VAL A 513 -6.11 -1.60 8.79
CA VAL A 513 -5.23 -0.50 9.24
C VAL A 513 -6.01 0.60 9.97
N PRO A 514 -6.37 0.40 11.24
CA PRO A 514 -7.28 1.29 11.97
C PRO A 514 -6.86 2.76 12.05
N TYR A 515 -5.56 3.08 11.98
CA TYR A 515 -5.12 4.47 11.90
C TYR A 515 -5.57 5.15 10.61
N LEU A 516 -5.69 4.39 9.51
CA LEU A 516 -6.10 4.90 8.20
C LEU A 516 -7.63 4.87 8.04
N ASP A 517 -8.33 5.30 9.05
CA ASP A 517 -9.74 5.60 9.02
C ASP A 517 -9.94 7.09 8.72
N LYS A 518 -10.87 7.43 7.80
CA LYS A 518 -11.11 8.83 7.44
C LYS A 518 -11.50 9.70 8.63
N GLU A 519 -12.15 9.14 9.66
CA GLU A 519 -12.53 9.86 10.89
C GLU A 519 -11.31 10.11 11.79
N VAL A 520 -10.38 9.13 11.90
CA VAL A 520 -9.10 9.32 12.59
C VAL A 520 -8.29 10.42 11.90
N MET A 521 -8.22 10.40 10.57
CA MET A 521 -7.47 11.39 9.79
C MET A 521 -8.10 12.79 9.90
N ARG A 522 -9.42 12.88 9.78
CA ARG A 522 -10.15 14.17 9.91
C ARG A 522 -9.81 14.86 11.22
N GLU A 523 -9.80 14.12 12.31
CA GLU A 523 -9.47 14.63 13.63
C GLU A 523 -7.98 14.99 13.74
N ALA A 524 -7.08 14.12 13.31
CA ALA A 524 -5.63 14.32 13.38
C ALA A 524 -5.14 15.51 12.54
N CYS A 525 -5.83 15.87 11.45
CA CYS A 525 -5.54 17.07 10.65
C CYS A 525 -5.74 18.36 11.43
N THR A 526 -6.63 18.37 12.44
CA THR A 526 -6.92 19.56 13.24
C THR A 526 -5.85 19.85 14.29
N TYR A 527 -4.98 18.90 14.64
CA TYR A 527 -4.00 19.09 15.69
C TYR A 527 -2.83 19.97 15.24
N PRO A 528 -2.38 20.90 16.08
CA PRO A 528 -1.18 21.69 15.82
C PRO A 528 0.05 20.81 15.65
N ALA A 529 0.99 21.23 14.80
CA ALA A 529 2.26 20.53 14.60
C ALA A 529 3.04 20.32 15.90
N SER A 530 2.95 21.27 16.85
CA SER A 530 3.57 21.20 18.17
C SER A 530 2.99 20.10 19.07
N TYR A 531 1.81 19.55 18.77
CA TYR A 531 1.24 18.43 19.52
C TYR A 531 1.72 17.09 18.96
N LYS A 532 2.11 17.06 17.68
CA LYS A 532 2.67 15.88 17.04
C LYS A 532 4.16 15.71 17.34
N ILE A 533 4.91 16.81 17.39
CA ILE A 533 6.35 16.86 17.69
C ILE A 533 6.62 17.93 18.75
N ALA A 534 6.87 17.51 20.00
CA ALA A 534 7.12 18.41 21.13
C ALA A 534 8.41 18.09 21.92
N GLY A 535 9.25 17.23 21.41
CA GLY A 535 10.48 16.73 22.04
C GLY A 535 10.81 15.33 21.56
N ASP A 536 9.79 14.58 21.24
CA ASP A 536 9.85 13.30 20.51
C ASP A 536 8.80 13.31 19.39
N THR A 537 8.82 12.32 18.54
CA THR A 537 7.81 12.08 17.50
C THR A 537 6.55 11.44 18.09
N LYS A 538 5.38 11.67 17.45
CA LYS A 538 4.06 11.12 17.89
C LYS A 538 3.64 11.52 19.31
N GLU A 539 4.06 12.64 19.82
CA GLU A 539 3.90 13.01 21.23
C GLU A 539 2.44 12.87 21.72
N VAL A 540 1.48 13.43 20.98
CA VAL A 540 0.06 13.35 21.36
C VAL A 540 -0.50 11.91 21.24
N LEU A 541 -0.04 11.11 20.27
CA LEU A 541 -0.43 9.70 20.14
C LEU A 541 0.14 8.87 21.30
N ARG A 542 1.40 9.10 21.70
CA ARG A 542 2.02 8.45 22.86
C ARG A 542 1.26 8.77 24.14
N ARG A 543 0.85 10.03 24.31
CA ARG A 543 0.02 10.47 25.43
C ARG A 543 -1.33 9.74 25.48
N ALA A 544 -1.97 9.56 24.33
CA ALA A 544 -3.19 8.75 24.20
C ALA A 544 -2.92 7.29 24.56
N ALA A 545 -1.89 6.70 23.95
CA ALA A 545 -1.52 5.29 24.15
C ALA A 545 -1.17 4.96 25.61
N ASN A 546 -0.62 5.90 26.39
CA ASN A 546 -0.32 5.73 27.83
C ASN A 546 -1.57 5.42 28.68
N LYS A 547 -2.77 5.65 28.19
CA LYS A 547 -4.01 5.29 28.90
C LYS A 547 -4.33 3.81 28.84
N THR A 548 -3.85 3.15 27.77
CA THR A 548 -4.14 1.75 27.47
C THR A 548 -2.89 0.87 27.60
N LEU A 549 -1.70 1.44 27.36
CA LEU A 549 -0.41 0.74 27.43
C LEU A 549 0.41 1.19 28.65
N PRO A 550 1.21 0.30 29.23
CA PRO A 550 2.27 0.71 30.16
C PRO A 550 3.26 1.66 29.50
N ASP A 551 3.83 2.58 30.30
CA ASP A 551 4.71 3.66 29.85
C ASP A 551 5.87 3.19 28.96
N GLN A 552 6.50 2.08 29.29
CA GLN A 552 7.62 1.52 28.52
C GLN A 552 7.27 1.14 27.07
N TRP A 553 6.02 0.85 26.73
CA TRP A 553 5.56 0.59 25.36
C TRP A 553 5.02 1.83 24.68
N ALA A 554 4.26 2.65 25.38
CA ALA A 554 3.72 3.88 24.84
C ALA A 554 4.83 4.89 24.46
N ASN A 555 5.92 4.95 25.26
CA ASN A 555 7.04 5.88 25.05
C ASN A 555 8.29 5.23 24.44
N ARG A 556 8.14 4.02 23.88
CA ARG A 556 9.25 3.30 23.26
C ARG A 556 9.76 4.02 22.00
N LYS A 557 11.07 4.14 21.87
CA LYS A 557 11.69 4.68 20.65
C LYS A 557 11.45 3.76 19.47
N LYS A 558 11.12 4.35 18.33
CA LYS A 558 10.93 3.61 17.08
C LYS A 558 12.23 2.94 16.65
N LYS A 559 12.15 1.62 16.35
CA LYS A 559 13.26 0.87 15.75
C LYS A 559 13.10 0.70 14.24
N GLY A 560 11.87 0.75 13.71
CA GLY A 560 11.55 0.38 12.33
C GLY A 560 11.51 -1.14 12.16
N PHE A 561 11.45 -1.62 10.91
CA PHE A 561 11.47 -3.05 10.59
C PHE A 561 12.75 -3.38 9.80
N PRO A 562 13.92 -3.46 10.49
CA PRO A 562 15.21 -3.55 9.83
C PRO A 562 15.42 -4.92 9.19
N VAL A 563 15.91 -4.92 7.95
CA VAL A 563 16.32 -6.13 7.20
C VAL A 563 17.84 -6.10 7.03
N PRO A 564 18.56 -7.19 7.31
CA PRO A 564 20.02 -7.22 7.33
C PRO A 564 20.68 -7.32 5.93
N ILE A 565 20.21 -6.51 4.95
CA ILE A 565 20.70 -6.56 3.55
C ILE A 565 22.21 -6.35 3.47
N ALA A 566 22.76 -5.38 4.22
CA ALA A 566 24.20 -5.12 4.21
C ALA A 566 25.01 -6.37 4.58
N ARG A 567 24.49 -7.16 5.51
CA ARG A 567 25.11 -8.41 5.93
C ARG A 567 24.94 -9.51 4.88
N TRP A 568 23.74 -9.59 4.26
CA TRP A 568 23.51 -10.55 3.18
C TRP A 568 24.45 -10.32 1.99
N LEU A 569 24.72 -9.04 1.66
CA LEU A 569 25.66 -8.69 0.58
C LEU A 569 27.13 -8.97 0.90
N CYS A 570 27.49 -9.20 2.16
CA CYS A 570 28.84 -9.66 2.55
C CYS A 570 29.01 -11.18 2.40
N ASP A 571 27.95 -11.91 2.17
CA ASP A 571 27.98 -13.36 1.91
C ASP A 571 28.36 -13.62 0.44
N GLU A 572 29.30 -14.53 0.20
CA GLU A 572 29.83 -14.80 -1.15
C GLU A 572 28.77 -15.36 -2.11
N ASP A 573 27.87 -16.23 -1.62
CA ASP A 573 26.81 -16.81 -2.42
C ASP A 573 25.82 -15.76 -2.90
N PHE A 574 25.31 -14.94 -1.99
CA PHE A 574 24.35 -13.90 -2.36
C PHE A 574 25.00 -12.80 -3.19
N SER A 575 26.21 -12.36 -2.82
CA SER A 575 26.98 -11.39 -3.62
C SER A 575 27.27 -11.94 -5.02
N GLY A 576 27.57 -13.22 -5.14
CA GLY A 576 27.75 -13.91 -6.43
C GLY A 576 26.48 -13.94 -7.29
N ARG A 577 25.31 -14.18 -6.68
CA ARG A 577 23.99 -14.10 -7.37
C ARG A 577 23.71 -12.68 -7.88
N VAL A 578 23.95 -11.66 -7.04
CA VAL A 578 23.76 -10.26 -7.42
C VAL A 578 24.73 -9.88 -8.56
N ARG A 579 26.00 -10.27 -8.48
CA ARG A 579 26.98 -10.03 -9.55
C ARG A 579 26.58 -10.69 -10.86
N LYS A 580 26.07 -11.91 -10.81
CA LYS A 580 25.55 -12.62 -12.00
C LYS A 580 24.35 -11.88 -12.61
N ALA A 581 23.42 -11.41 -11.78
CA ALA A 581 22.28 -10.61 -12.24
C ALA A 581 22.72 -9.28 -12.87
N PHE A 582 23.72 -8.61 -12.31
CA PHE A 582 24.27 -7.37 -12.86
C PHE A 582 25.08 -7.56 -14.15
N ALA A 583 25.54 -8.77 -14.41
CA ALA A 583 26.31 -9.13 -15.61
C ALA A 583 25.44 -9.74 -16.73
N CYS A 584 24.13 -9.93 -16.55
CA CYS A 584 23.25 -10.51 -17.56
C CYS A 584 22.89 -9.51 -18.68
N ASP A 585 22.38 -10.03 -19.80
CA ASP A 585 22.00 -9.20 -20.97
C ASP A 585 20.90 -8.20 -20.63
N ALA A 586 19.91 -8.61 -19.84
CA ALA A 586 18.85 -7.72 -19.37
C ALA A 586 19.41 -6.52 -18.59
N ALA A 587 20.40 -6.74 -17.69
CA ALA A 587 21.05 -5.62 -16.99
C ALA A 587 21.73 -4.65 -17.97
N GLY A 588 22.39 -5.17 -19.01
CA GLY A 588 23.03 -4.38 -20.07
C GLY A 588 22.06 -3.60 -20.96
N GLU A 589 20.80 -4.03 -21.06
CA GLU A 589 19.76 -3.27 -21.76
C GLU A 589 19.39 -1.97 -21.03
N TYR A 590 19.26 -2.03 -19.69
CA TYR A 590 18.73 -0.93 -18.87
C TYR A 590 19.82 -0.07 -18.25
N PHE A 591 20.96 -0.65 -17.90
CA PHE A 591 22.02 0.00 -17.11
C PHE A 591 23.35 0.09 -17.85
N GLU A 592 24.13 1.10 -17.53
CA GLU A 592 25.57 1.15 -17.82
C GLU A 592 26.25 0.11 -16.94
N GLN A 593 26.51 -1.07 -17.49
CA GLN A 593 26.82 -2.30 -16.74
C GLN A 593 28.10 -2.16 -15.87
N ASP A 594 29.13 -1.46 -16.36
CA ASP A 594 30.34 -1.21 -15.58
C ASP A 594 30.05 -0.39 -14.31
N ARG A 595 29.15 0.62 -14.43
CA ARG A 595 28.72 1.42 -13.28
C ARG A 595 27.87 0.61 -12.31
N LEU A 596 27.01 -0.25 -12.82
CA LEU A 596 26.18 -1.13 -12.02
C LEU A 596 27.06 -2.11 -11.22
N LEU A 597 28.04 -2.74 -11.86
CA LEU A 597 28.98 -3.66 -11.22
C LEU A 597 29.87 -2.96 -10.19
N SER A 598 30.27 -1.69 -10.43
CA SER A 598 31.10 -0.91 -9.49
C SER A 598 30.40 -0.61 -8.16
N LEU A 599 29.06 -0.70 -8.08
CA LEU A 599 28.35 -0.62 -6.80
C LEU A 599 28.78 -1.72 -5.82
N LEU A 600 29.21 -2.87 -6.34
CA LEU A 600 29.66 -4.03 -5.56
C LEU A 600 31.09 -3.87 -5.00
N ASP A 601 31.81 -2.79 -5.33
CA ASP A 601 33.13 -2.51 -4.76
C ASP A 601 33.04 -2.02 -3.32
N ASP A 602 31.89 -1.39 -2.94
CA ASP A 602 31.55 -1.04 -1.55
C ASP A 602 30.10 -1.41 -1.24
N PRO A 603 29.81 -2.70 -0.99
CA PRO A 603 28.44 -3.17 -0.79
C PRO A 603 27.78 -2.59 0.47
N ALA A 604 28.56 -2.26 1.51
CA ALA A 604 28.02 -1.71 2.75
C ALA A 604 27.45 -0.30 2.52
N HIS A 605 28.18 0.54 1.80
CA HIS A 605 27.76 1.90 1.44
C HIS A 605 26.62 1.88 0.41
N ASN A 606 26.73 1.06 -0.62
CA ASN A 606 25.79 1.00 -1.75
C ASN A 606 24.62 0.04 -1.53
N ARG A 607 24.43 -0.56 -0.34
CA ARG A 607 23.46 -1.62 -0.07
C ARG A 607 22.05 -1.37 -0.61
N ARG A 608 21.53 -0.14 -0.44
CA ARG A 608 20.19 0.23 -0.94
C ARG A 608 20.16 0.30 -2.45
N LYS A 609 21.20 0.88 -3.07
CA LYS A 609 21.30 0.98 -4.55
C LYS A 609 21.41 -0.40 -5.19
N ILE A 610 22.26 -1.26 -4.62
CA ILE A 610 22.43 -2.65 -5.07
C ILE A 610 21.09 -3.38 -4.97
N TRP A 611 20.42 -3.28 -3.81
CA TRP A 611 19.14 -3.93 -3.59
C TRP A 611 18.06 -3.44 -4.56
N THR A 612 17.99 -2.14 -4.81
CA THR A 612 17.01 -1.54 -5.73
C THR A 612 17.24 -2.00 -7.17
N ALA A 613 18.47 -1.98 -7.66
CA ALA A 613 18.78 -2.46 -9.01
C ALA A 613 18.57 -3.99 -9.13
N TYR A 614 18.94 -4.76 -8.12
CA TYR A 614 18.72 -6.21 -8.07
C TYR A 614 17.22 -6.55 -8.08
N THR A 615 16.41 -5.85 -7.28
CA THR A 615 14.96 -6.02 -7.25
C THR A 615 14.32 -5.80 -8.63
N PHE A 616 14.73 -4.74 -9.34
CA PHE A 616 14.25 -4.50 -10.71
C PHE A 616 14.58 -5.68 -11.65
N LEU A 617 15.78 -6.22 -11.58
CA LEU A 617 16.18 -7.34 -12.43
C LEU A 617 15.43 -8.63 -12.09
N VAL A 618 15.21 -8.92 -10.81
CA VAL A 618 14.39 -10.06 -10.38
C VAL A 618 12.94 -9.90 -10.86
N TRP A 619 12.35 -8.70 -10.74
CA TRP A 619 11.02 -8.42 -11.27
C TRP A 619 10.96 -8.58 -12.80
N HIS A 620 11.97 -8.06 -13.52
CA HIS A 620 12.09 -8.17 -14.96
C HIS A 620 12.08 -9.64 -15.43
N GLU A 621 12.85 -10.51 -14.78
CA GLU A 621 12.87 -11.96 -15.05
C GLU A 621 11.47 -12.56 -14.92
N GLN A 622 10.70 -12.17 -13.88
CA GLN A 622 9.36 -12.71 -13.65
C GLN A 622 8.36 -12.28 -14.72
N PHE A 623 8.34 -11.02 -15.11
CA PHE A 623 7.26 -10.45 -15.94
C PHE A 623 7.61 -10.28 -17.41
N LEU A 624 8.85 -10.04 -17.76
CA LEU A 624 9.26 -9.75 -19.14
C LEU A 624 10.01 -10.90 -19.81
N GLU A 625 10.73 -11.73 -19.05
CA GLU A 625 11.32 -12.97 -19.57
C GLU A 625 10.37 -14.18 -19.41
N GLY A 626 9.23 -13.98 -18.77
CA GLY A 626 8.16 -14.98 -18.69
C GLY A 626 8.37 -16.10 -17.69
N ALA A 627 9.33 -15.99 -16.76
CA ALA A 627 9.61 -17.02 -15.76
C ALA A 627 8.37 -17.38 -14.93
N ALA A 628 7.57 -16.37 -14.52
CA ALA A 628 6.34 -16.56 -13.75
C ALA A 628 5.18 -17.17 -14.56
N PHE A 629 5.18 -17.02 -15.88
CA PHE A 629 4.11 -17.49 -16.76
C PHE A 629 4.38 -18.86 -17.38
N SER A 630 5.64 -19.30 -17.38
CA SER A 630 6.05 -20.63 -17.89
C SER A 630 5.84 -21.77 -16.88
N SER A 631 5.77 -21.49 -15.58
CA SER A 631 5.64 -22.48 -14.52
C SER A 631 4.20 -22.97 -14.27
N HIS A 632 3.21 -22.42 -14.97
CA HIS A 632 1.78 -22.72 -14.80
C HIS A 632 1.11 -23.20 -16.11
N SER A 633 1.91 -23.58 -17.12
CA SER A 633 1.44 -24.17 -18.39
C SER A 633 1.35 -25.70 -18.32
#